data_e64a6c4900eb8999a0b3978fcd7f7e0a
#
_entry.id   e64a6c4900eb8999a0b3978fcd7f7e0a
#
_cell.length_a   1.000
_cell.length_b   1.000
_cell.length_c   1.000
_cell.angle_alpha   90.00
_cell.angle_beta   90.00
_cell.angle_gamma   90.00
#
_symmetry.space_group_name_H-M   'P 1'
#
loop_
_entity.id
_entity.type
_entity.pdbx_description
1 polymer ?
#
loop_
_entity_poly.entity_id
_entity_poly.type
_entity_poly.pdbx_seq_one_letter_code
_entity_poly.pdbx_strand_id
1 'polypeptide(L)'
;MTELVWRNRVGLKRSTASLLLWLSILAAAAVEEERLIGWRGDTYNPRSTMESQEPFVSVISWEPRAFVIRNFLTDQEATHIADVAQVHMRRSTVVADNGSSVLDDYRTSYGTFINRYATPVVARVEDRVAVLTRVPVHYQEDMQVLRYGNGQYYHRHTDSLENDSPRLATVLLYLSDPELGGETAFPLAEAWAHPDMPKVFGPFSECVKNNVAFKPRKGDALLFWSVKPDGKTEDPLSEHEGCPVIRGVKWTATVWVHTKPFRPEEWDDVAKTFTRNDLEEDPGECTDRHKECPKWKAAGECEKNHGYMQGDANQVGSCRLSCGVCEDCEPGDRACYSRNRDKQGYLVYHPEELFTPRSGESGASLGEGLESAFGMDGDGGAGY
;
A
#
# COMPACT_ATOMS: atom_id res chain seq x y z
N MET A 1 -10.29 -23.68 -96.69
CA MET A 1 -10.39 -22.41 -96.04
C MET A 1 -10.48 -22.65 -94.60
N THR A 2 -9.34 -22.45 -93.94
CA THR A 2 -9.05 -22.85 -92.54
C THR A 2 -8.74 -21.64 -91.73
N GLU A 3 -9.53 -21.38 -90.69
CA GLU A 3 -9.18 -20.36 -89.70
C GLU A 3 -8.68 -21.03 -88.45
N LEU A 4 -7.47 -20.62 -88.02
CA LEU A 4 -6.82 -20.98 -86.79
C LEU A 4 -7.32 -20.08 -85.66
N VAL A 5 -7.86 -20.68 -84.59
CA VAL A 5 -8.17 -19.96 -83.34
C VAL A 5 -7.05 -20.23 -82.35
N TRP A 6 -6.34 -19.19 -81.96
CA TRP A 6 -5.38 -19.18 -80.84
C TRP A 6 -6.09 -19.03 -79.51
N ARG A 7 -5.96 -20.03 -78.63
CA ARG A 7 -6.36 -19.92 -77.20
C ARG A 7 -5.14 -19.55 -76.38
N ASN A 8 -5.12 -18.34 -75.85
CA ASN A 8 -4.22 -17.90 -74.81
C ASN A 8 -4.69 -18.48 -73.44
N ARG A 9 -3.95 -19.43 -72.88
CA ARG A 9 -4.07 -19.80 -71.47
C ARG A 9 -3.09 -18.97 -70.67
N VAL A 10 -3.60 -17.94 -69.92
CA VAL A 10 -2.85 -17.28 -68.85
C VAL A 10 -2.98 -18.14 -67.60
N GLY A 11 -1.93 -18.88 -67.32
CA GLY A 11 -1.81 -19.64 -66.07
C GLY A 11 -1.48 -18.72 -64.92
N LEU A 12 -2.45 -18.45 -64.04
CA LEU A 12 -2.19 -17.80 -62.74
C LEU A 12 -1.44 -18.76 -61.84
N LYS A 13 -0.12 -18.62 -61.76
CA LYS A 13 0.66 -19.22 -60.67
C LYS A 13 0.39 -18.36 -59.41
N ARG A 14 -0.59 -18.77 -58.60
CA ARG A 14 -0.74 -18.21 -57.25
C ARG A 14 0.48 -18.67 -56.41
N SER A 15 1.33 -17.74 -56.07
CA SER A 15 2.51 -17.95 -55.30
C SER A 15 2.13 -18.44 -53.90
N THR A 16 2.59 -19.63 -53.52
CA THR A 16 2.45 -20.19 -52.16
C THR A 16 3.09 -19.31 -51.10
N ALA A 17 3.99 -18.39 -51.49
CA ALA A 17 4.60 -17.39 -50.62
C ALA A 17 3.60 -16.36 -50.09
N SER A 18 2.57 -15.98 -50.89
CA SER A 18 1.53 -15.05 -50.41
C SER A 18 0.63 -15.67 -49.33
N LEU A 19 0.36 -17.00 -49.44
CA LEU A 19 -0.48 -17.68 -48.43
C LEU A 19 0.24 -17.84 -47.11
N LEU A 20 1.55 -18.08 -47.11
CA LEU A 20 2.37 -18.22 -45.90
C LEU A 20 2.53 -16.83 -45.22
N LEU A 21 2.62 -15.75 -45.97
CA LEU A 21 2.67 -14.36 -45.43
C LEU A 21 1.36 -13.97 -44.74
N TRP A 22 0.21 -14.33 -45.30
CA TRP A 22 -1.10 -14.11 -44.71
C TRP A 22 -1.33 -14.97 -43.45
N LEU A 23 -0.86 -16.21 -43.43
CA LEU A 23 -0.93 -17.08 -42.26
C LEU A 23 -0.02 -16.58 -41.13
N SER A 24 1.17 -16.03 -41.42
CA SER A 24 2.04 -15.46 -40.42
C SER A 24 1.50 -14.13 -39.84
N ILE A 25 0.80 -13.33 -40.65
CA ILE A 25 0.12 -12.10 -40.17
C ILE A 25 -1.09 -12.45 -39.29
N LEU A 26 -1.86 -13.48 -39.65
CA LEU A 26 -2.98 -13.95 -38.83
C LEU A 26 -2.51 -14.61 -37.52
N ALA A 27 -1.39 -15.32 -37.52
CA ALA A 27 -0.80 -15.86 -36.30
C ALA A 27 -0.24 -14.76 -35.38
N ALA A 28 0.34 -13.69 -35.96
CA ALA A 28 0.79 -12.54 -35.17
C ALA A 28 -0.39 -11.73 -34.60
N ALA A 29 -1.53 -11.65 -35.30
CA ALA A 29 -2.73 -11.00 -34.79
C ALA A 29 -3.45 -11.83 -33.71
N ALA A 30 -3.36 -13.17 -33.75
CA ALA A 30 -3.96 -14.04 -32.73
C ALA A 30 -3.20 -14.03 -31.39
N VAL A 31 -1.91 -13.63 -31.38
CA VAL A 31 -1.12 -13.47 -30.15
C VAL A 31 -1.45 -12.17 -29.41
N GLU A 32 -2.17 -11.22 -30.07
CA GLU A 32 -2.53 -9.93 -29.45
C GLU A 32 -3.76 -9.99 -28.55
N GLU A 33 -4.58 -11.04 -28.60
CA GLU A 33 -5.80 -11.13 -27.78
C GLU A 33 -5.59 -11.67 -26.34
N GLU A 34 -4.44 -12.20 -26.02
CA GLU A 34 -4.11 -12.65 -24.65
C GLU A 34 -3.37 -11.59 -23.81
N ARG A 35 -3.42 -10.33 -24.17
CA ARG A 35 -2.76 -9.27 -23.39
C ARG A 35 -3.58 -8.95 -22.17
N LEU A 36 -2.98 -9.16 -20.98
CA LEU A 36 -3.50 -8.72 -19.70
C LEU A 36 -3.90 -7.23 -19.76
N ILE A 37 -5.14 -6.93 -19.40
CA ILE A 37 -5.58 -5.54 -19.22
C ILE A 37 -4.68 -4.90 -18.17
N GLY A 38 -3.98 -3.83 -18.54
CA GLY A 38 -3.28 -2.97 -17.62
C GLY A 38 -1.76 -2.94 -17.73
N TRP A 39 -1.05 -4.03 -18.07
CA TRP A 39 0.41 -3.98 -18.13
C TRP A 39 1.01 -4.97 -19.16
N ARG A 40 2.05 -4.49 -19.85
CA ARG A 40 2.89 -5.31 -20.74
C ARG A 40 4.15 -5.66 -19.97
N GLY A 41 4.24 -6.91 -19.48
CA GLY A 41 5.42 -7.37 -18.79
C GLY A 41 6.66 -7.35 -19.67
N ASP A 42 7.76 -6.85 -19.13
CA ASP A 42 9.07 -7.06 -19.70
C ASP A 42 9.61 -8.40 -19.25
N THR A 43 10.46 -9.00 -20.07
CA THR A 43 11.11 -10.26 -19.72
C THR A 43 12.03 -10.03 -18.51
N TYR A 44 11.87 -10.87 -17.49
CA TYR A 44 12.73 -10.87 -16.32
C TYR A 44 14.20 -11.03 -16.71
N ASN A 45 15.03 -10.05 -16.37
CA ASN A 45 16.48 -10.13 -16.49
C ASN A 45 17.11 -10.00 -15.08
N PRO A 46 17.52 -11.11 -14.45
CA PRO A 46 17.97 -11.11 -13.07
C PRO A 46 19.23 -10.30 -12.81
N ARG A 47 20.05 -10.01 -13.84
CA ARG A 47 21.33 -9.30 -13.69
C ARG A 47 21.22 -7.78 -13.83
N SER A 48 20.30 -7.28 -14.63
CA SER A 48 20.17 -5.83 -14.88
C SER A 48 19.34 -5.10 -13.84
N THR A 49 18.58 -5.83 -13.04
CA THR A 49 17.51 -5.28 -12.20
C THR A 49 17.92 -5.00 -10.76
N MET A 50 19.04 -5.54 -10.27
CA MET A 50 19.48 -5.35 -8.88
C MET A 50 20.24 -4.05 -8.62
N GLU A 51 20.77 -3.41 -9.66
CA GLU A 51 21.62 -2.20 -9.54
C GLU A 51 20.92 -0.92 -10.05
N SER A 52 19.78 -1.04 -10.71
CA SER A 52 19.05 0.13 -11.21
C SER A 52 18.34 0.88 -10.09
N GLN A 53 18.51 2.20 -10.03
CA GLN A 53 17.69 3.08 -9.18
C GLN A 53 16.34 3.43 -9.80
N GLU A 54 16.17 3.16 -11.09
CA GLU A 54 14.92 3.39 -11.81
C GLU A 54 13.86 2.33 -11.43
N PRO A 55 12.59 2.72 -11.33
CA PRO A 55 11.50 1.77 -11.08
C PRO A 55 11.41 0.73 -12.20
N PHE A 56 11.32 -0.55 -11.82
CA PHE A 56 11.07 -1.61 -12.77
C PHE A 56 10.13 -2.68 -12.20
N VAL A 57 9.43 -3.37 -13.08
CA VAL A 57 8.39 -4.35 -12.73
C VAL A 57 8.91 -5.76 -13.03
N SER A 58 8.78 -6.65 -12.05
CA SER A 58 9.05 -8.09 -12.18
C SER A 58 7.79 -8.88 -11.88
N VAL A 59 7.42 -9.80 -12.77
CA VAL A 59 6.36 -10.77 -12.48
C VAL A 59 6.93 -11.81 -11.52
N ILE A 60 6.31 -12.03 -10.38
CA ILE A 60 6.71 -13.07 -9.43
C ILE A 60 5.85 -14.33 -9.56
N SER A 61 4.59 -14.17 -9.96
CA SER A 61 3.67 -15.26 -10.29
C SER A 61 2.66 -14.82 -11.35
N TRP A 62 2.20 -15.74 -12.18
CA TRP A 62 1.08 -15.53 -13.10
C TRP A 62 -0.25 -16.00 -12.50
N GLU A 63 -0.19 -16.90 -11.53
CA GLU A 63 -1.34 -17.46 -10.82
C GLU A 63 -1.05 -17.60 -9.32
N PRO A 64 -1.46 -16.59 -8.52
CA PRO A 64 -2.15 -15.33 -8.87
C PRO A 64 -1.25 -14.40 -9.67
N ARG A 65 -1.87 -13.41 -10.34
CA ARG A 65 -1.13 -12.36 -11.05
C ARG A 65 -0.52 -11.42 -10.02
N ALA A 66 0.76 -11.65 -9.71
CA ALA A 66 1.51 -10.90 -8.70
C ALA A 66 2.82 -10.34 -9.28
N PHE A 67 3.07 -9.06 -8.99
CA PHE A 67 4.15 -8.27 -9.58
C PHE A 67 4.87 -7.48 -8.48
N VAL A 68 6.18 -7.49 -8.51
CA VAL A 68 7.02 -6.62 -7.67
C VAL A 68 7.49 -5.43 -8.50
N ILE A 69 7.26 -4.25 -7.96
CA ILE A 69 7.76 -2.99 -8.52
C ILE A 69 8.88 -2.50 -7.61
N ARG A 70 10.11 -2.63 -8.11
CA ARG A 70 11.30 -2.14 -7.39
C ARG A 70 11.38 -0.63 -7.45
N ASN A 71 11.86 -0.02 -6.36
CA ASN A 71 12.06 1.44 -6.25
C ASN A 71 10.79 2.24 -6.60
N PHE A 72 9.61 1.72 -6.21
CA PHE A 72 8.33 2.40 -6.42
C PHE A 72 8.22 3.69 -5.61
N LEU A 73 8.73 3.67 -4.38
CA LEU A 73 8.82 4.84 -3.51
C LEU A 73 10.28 5.26 -3.33
N THR A 74 10.52 6.54 -3.20
CA THR A 74 11.75 7.06 -2.63
C THR A 74 11.80 6.82 -1.11
N ASP A 75 12.99 6.86 -0.50
CA ASP A 75 13.14 6.76 0.96
C ASP A 75 12.37 7.87 1.68
N GLN A 76 12.35 9.08 1.11
CA GLN A 76 11.61 10.22 1.66
C GLN A 76 10.09 10.01 1.62
N GLU A 77 9.56 9.48 0.51
CA GLU A 77 8.12 9.16 0.40
C GLU A 77 7.72 8.08 1.41
N ALA A 78 8.50 7.01 1.54
CA ALA A 78 8.23 5.94 2.50
C ALA A 78 8.26 6.45 3.94
N THR A 79 9.26 7.26 4.29
CA THR A 79 9.38 7.87 5.62
C THR A 79 8.22 8.83 5.89
N HIS A 80 7.87 9.71 4.93
CA HIS A 80 6.76 10.64 5.07
C HIS A 80 5.41 9.93 5.35
N ILE A 81 5.11 8.86 4.60
CA ILE A 81 3.87 8.09 4.81
C ILE A 81 3.83 7.51 6.23
N ALA A 82 4.95 6.94 6.72
CA ALA A 82 5.02 6.42 8.07
C ALA A 82 4.92 7.51 9.14
N ASP A 83 5.55 8.66 8.93
CA ASP A 83 5.50 9.81 9.84
C ASP A 83 4.09 10.40 9.97
N VAL A 84 3.37 10.51 8.86
CA VAL A 84 1.97 10.95 8.86
C VAL A 84 1.09 9.96 9.62
N ALA A 85 1.29 8.67 9.41
CA ALA A 85 0.48 7.63 10.01
C ALA A 85 0.76 7.42 11.51
N GLN A 86 2.02 7.57 11.94
CA GLN A 86 2.50 7.08 13.23
C GLN A 86 1.73 7.62 14.43
N VAL A 87 1.26 8.87 14.37
CA VAL A 87 0.53 9.51 15.48
C VAL A 87 -0.86 8.94 15.70
N HIS A 88 -1.42 8.25 14.68
CA HIS A 88 -2.77 7.69 14.68
C HIS A 88 -2.78 6.15 14.74
N MET A 89 -1.63 5.50 14.92
CA MET A 89 -1.52 4.03 14.91
C MET A 89 -2.17 3.41 16.13
N ARG A 90 -3.17 2.56 15.91
CA ARG A 90 -3.83 1.75 16.94
C ARG A 90 -3.78 0.28 16.62
N ARG A 91 -4.07 -0.57 17.60
CA ARG A 91 -4.23 -2.01 17.40
C ARG A 91 -5.25 -2.26 16.30
N SER A 92 -4.85 -2.99 15.25
CA SER A 92 -5.75 -3.30 14.13
C SER A 92 -6.90 -4.19 14.57
N THR A 93 -8.07 -3.98 13.96
CA THR A 93 -9.26 -4.80 14.13
C THR A 93 -9.51 -5.64 12.89
N VAL A 94 -10.32 -6.68 13.02
CA VAL A 94 -10.90 -7.44 11.91
C VAL A 94 -12.40 -7.18 11.87
N VAL A 95 -13.01 -7.37 10.69
CA VAL A 95 -14.46 -7.27 10.53
C VAL A 95 -15.06 -8.61 10.98
N ALA A 96 -15.90 -8.58 12.01
CA ALA A 96 -16.65 -9.75 12.45
C ALA A 96 -17.85 -10.03 11.51
N ASP A 97 -18.44 -11.23 11.61
CA ASP A 97 -19.57 -11.68 10.78
C ASP A 97 -20.78 -10.72 10.82
N ASN A 98 -20.95 -9.98 11.92
CA ASN A 98 -21.99 -8.98 12.08
C ASN A 98 -21.62 -7.59 11.53
N GLY A 99 -20.45 -7.46 10.87
CA GLY A 99 -19.94 -6.20 10.33
C GLY A 99 -19.29 -5.27 11.35
N SER A 100 -19.21 -5.64 12.64
CA SER A 100 -18.51 -4.83 13.65
C SER A 100 -17.00 -5.03 13.60
N SER A 101 -16.23 -3.99 13.97
CA SER A 101 -14.78 -4.09 14.12
C SER A 101 -14.42 -4.63 15.50
N VAL A 102 -13.68 -5.75 15.55
CA VAL A 102 -13.26 -6.40 16.78
C VAL A 102 -11.74 -6.61 16.81
N LEU A 103 -11.17 -6.58 18.00
CA LEU A 103 -9.77 -7.01 18.21
C LEU A 103 -9.73 -8.54 18.13
N ASP A 104 -8.84 -9.07 17.32
CA ASP A 104 -8.66 -10.51 17.14
C ASP A 104 -7.18 -10.85 16.96
N ASP A 105 -6.80 -12.05 17.37
CA ASP A 105 -5.44 -12.56 17.17
C ASP A 105 -5.17 -12.99 15.73
N TYR A 106 -6.18 -12.99 14.88
CA TYR A 106 -6.06 -13.21 13.44
C TYR A 106 -5.20 -12.15 12.76
N ARG A 107 -5.25 -10.91 13.29
CA ARG A 107 -4.44 -9.78 12.84
C ARG A 107 -3.84 -9.04 14.03
N THR A 108 -2.53 -9.15 14.19
CA THR A 108 -1.84 -8.65 15.39
C THR A 108 -1.13 -7.29 15.20
N SER A 109 -1.29 -6.65 14.03
CA SER A 109 -0.67 -5.38 13.68
C SER A 109 -1.25 -4.16 14.42
N TYR A 110 -0.56 -3.04 14.31
CA TYR A 110 -1.11 -1.70 14.50
C TYR A 110 -1.41 -1.08 13.15
N GLY A 111 -2.43 -0.21 13.05
CA GLY A 111 -2.80 0.41 11.80
C GLY A 111 -3.58 1.71 11.96
N THR A 112 -3.61 2.47 10.86
CA THR A 112 -4.45 3.65 10.67
C THR A 112 -4.72 3.84 9.18
N PHE A 113 -5.61 4.79 8.86
CA PHE A 113 -5.87 5.21 7.49
C PHE A 113 -5.40 6.66 7.29
N ILE A 114 -4.78 6.93 6.14
CA ILE A 114 -4.49 8.27 5.65
C ILE A 114 -5.53 8.56 4.55
N ASN A 115 -6.25 9.67 4.69
CA ASN A 115 -7.23 10.10 3.70
C ASN A 115 -6.56 10.25 2.33
N ARG A 116 -7.28 9.94 1.27
CA ARG A 116 -6.82 10.18 -0.12
C ARG A 116 -6.38 11.63 -0.27
N TYR A 117 -5.23 11.85 -0.92
CA TYR A 117 -4.64 13.17 -1.17
C TYR A 117 -4.38 14.01 0.08
N ALA A 118 -4.29 13.39 1.26
CA ALA A 118 -4.07 14.09 2.54
C ALA A 118 -2.82 14.98 2.54
N THR A 119 -1.80 14.62 1.78
CA THR A 119 -0.59 15.44 1.60
C THR A 119 -0.15 15.40 0.13
N PRO A 120 0.65 16.39 -0.34
CA PRO A 120 1.21 16.34 -1.71
C PRO A 120 2.06 15.10 -2.00
N VAL A 121 2.66 14.48 -0.96
CA VAL A 121 3.43 13.23 -1.11
C VAL A 121 2.48 12.06 -1.31
N VAL A 122 1.46 11.94 -0.49
CA VAL A 122 0.42 10.90 -0.59
C VAL A 122 -0.25 10.97 -1.97
N ALA A 123 -0.66 12.17 -2.40
CA ALA A 123 -1.28 12.38 -3.71
C ALA A 123 -0.40 11.88 -4.87
N ARG A 124 0.90 12.22 -4.87
CA ARG A 124 1.82 11.72 -5.91
C ARG A 124 1.95 10.20 -5.93
N VAL A 125 1.92 9.56 -4.75
CA VAL A 125 1.99 8.10 -4.64
C VAL A 125 0.71 7.46 -5.17
N GLU A 126 -0.46 7.99 -4.81
CA GLU A 126 -1.77 7.52 -5.28
C GLU A 126 -1.94 7.70 -6.79
N ASP A 127 -1.48 8.83 -7.36
CA ASP A 127 -1.42 9.04 -8.82
C ASP A 127 -0.52 8.01 -9.50
N ARG A 128 0.62 7.67 -8.88
CA ARG A 128 1.54 6.63 -9.38
C ARG A 128 0.90 5.24 -9.34
N VAL A 129 0.12 4.93 -8.30
CA VAL A 129 -0.70 3.70 -8.23
C VAL A 129 -1.74 3.66 -9.36
N ALA A 130 -2.40 4.78 -9.65
CA ALA A 130 -3.36 4.86 -10.76
C ALA A 130 -2.69 4.63 -12.13
N VAL A 131 -1.48 5.15 -12.34
CA VAL A 131 -0.69 4.89 -13.55
C VAL A 131 -0.29 3.42 -13.65
N LEU A 132 0.16 2.81 -12.53
CA LEU A 132 0.58 1.41 -12.46
C LEU A 132 -0.58 0.46 -12.77
N THR A 133 -1.73 0.66 -12.12
CA THR A 133 -2.90 -0.22 -12.23
C THR A 133 -3.74 0.06 -13.47
N ARG A 134 -3.54 1.21 -14.13
CA ARG A 134 -4.41 1.74 -15.21
C ARG A 134 -5.86 1.97 -14.76
N VAL A 135 -6.06 2.16 -13.47
CA VAL A 135 -7.36 2.48 -12.86
C VAL A 135 -7.29 3.88 -12.25
N PRO A 136 -8.27 4.76 -12.52
CA PRO A 136 -8.25 6.12 -12.01
C PRO A 136 -8.18 6.19 -10.48
N VAL A 137 -7.56 7.25 -9.94
CA VAL A 137 -7.32 7.42 -8.50
C VAL A 137 -8.60 7.39 -7.65
N HIS A 138 -9.73 7.86 -8.17
CA HIS A 138 -11.01 7.84 -7.45
C HIS A 138 -11.63 6.44 -7.27
N TYR A 139 -10.97 5.39 -7.77
CA TYR A 139 -11.28 3.99 -7.49
C TYR A 139 -10.47 3.44 -6.32
N GLN A 140 -9.55 4.20 -5.76
CA GLN A 140 -8.71 3.79 -4.63
C GLN A 140 -9.41 4.09 -3.31
N GLU A 141 -9.17 3.24 -2.30
CA GLU A 141 -9.52 3.52 -0.91
C GLU A 141 -8.52 4.50 -0.28
N ASP A 142 -8.85 5.01 0.91
CA ASP A 142 -7.89 5.65 1.78
C ASP A 142 -6.72 4.71 2.05
N MET A 143 -5.49 5.25 2.10
CA MET A 143 -4.28 4.45 2.27
C MET A 143 -4.22 3.86 3.67
N GLN A 144 -4.25 2.53 3.81
CA GLN A 144 -4.10 1.86 5.09
C GLN A 144 -2.63 1.64 5.43
N VAL A 145 -2.14 2.27 6.48
CA VAL A 145 -0.78 2.05 6.98
C VAL A 145 -0.80 1.05 8.11
N LEU A 146 0.12 0.07 8.07
CA LEU A 146 0.23 -1.03 9.01
C LEU A 146 1.65 -1.18 9.52
N ARG A 147 1.77 -1.49 10.82
CA ARG A 147 3.04 -1.81 11.48
C ARG A 147 2.95 -3.17 12.17
N TYR A 148 3.95 -3.99 11.95
CA TYR A 148 4.13 -5.29 12.58
C TYR A 148 5.46 -5.32 13.31
N GLY A 149 5.43 -5.48 14.64
CA GLY A 149 6.60 -5.76 15.46
C GLY A 149 6.92 -7.26 15.51
N ASN A 150 7.95 -7.62 16.27
CA ASN A 150 8.36 -9.03 16.45
C ASN A 150 7.20 -9.92 16.87
N GLY A 151 7.05 -11.06 16.20
CA GLY A 151 5.99 -12.04 16.42
C GLY A 151 4.64 -11.65 15.83
N GLN A 152 4.46 -10.42 15.33
CA GLN A 152 3.20 -9.98 14.74
C GLN A 152 3.07 -10.46 13.29
N TYR A 153 1.84 -10.75 12.90
CA TYR A 153 1.48 -11.38 11.62
C TYR A 153 0.06 -11.00 11.18
N TYR A 154 -0.31 -11.43 9.99
CA TYR A 154 -1.68 -11.41 9.49
C TYR A 154 -1.96 -12.75 8.81
N HIS A 155 -2.95 -13.50 9.30
CA HIS A 155 -3.33 -14.80 8.75
C HIS A 155 -3.82 -14.71 7.31
N ARG A 156 -3.95 -15.88 6.67
CA ARG A 156 -4.42 -16.04 5.30
C ARG A 156 -5.78 -15.40 5.09
N HIS A 157 -5.87 -14.58 4.07
CA HIS A 157 -7.10 -13.89 3.69
C HIS A 157 -7.05 -13.52 2.21
N THR A 158 -8.24 -13.21 1.67
CA THR A 158 -8.37 -12.53 0.37
C THR A 158 -8.74 -11.07 0.65
N ASP A 159 -8.32 -10.18 -0.25
CA ASP A 159 -8.66 -8.76 -0.16
C ASP A 159 -9.98 -8.42 -0.85
N SER A 160 -10.50 -9.34 -1.68
CA SER A 160 -11.78 -9.15 -2.35
C SER A 160 -12.93 -9.03 -1.34
N LEU A 161 -13.88 -8.16 -1.64
CA LEU A 161 -15.07 -7.96 -0.82
C LEU A 161 -16.29 -8.43 -1.60
N GLU A 162 -17.15 -9.23 -0.96
CA GLU A 162 -18.44 -9.63 -1.51
C GLU A 162 -19.44 -8.46 -1.45
N ASN A 163 -19.27 -7.48 -2.34
CA ASN A 163 -20.17 -6.34 -2.45
C ASN A 163 -20.25 -5.84 -3.91
N ASP A 164 -21.02 -4.79 -4.14
CA ASP A 164 -21.25 -4.20 -5.47
C ASP A 164 -20.01 -3.56 -6.11
N SER A 165 -18.97 -3.34 -5.33
CA SER A 165 -17.69 -2.80 -5.76
C SER A 165 -16.53 -3.57 -5.12
N PRO A 166 -16.27 -4.80 -5.57
CA PRO A 166 -15.17 -5.59 -5.03
C PRO A 166 -13.82 -4.91 -5.29
N ARG A 167 -12.84 -5.21 -4.43
CA ARG A 167 -11.46 -4.81 -4.63
C ARG A 167 -10.88 -5.59 -5.81
N LEU A 168 -10.53 -4.86 -6.85
CA LEU A 168 -9.96 -5.37 -8.11
C LEU A 168 -8.52 -5.82 -7.93
N ALA A 169 -7.74 -5.00 -7.21
CA ALA A 169 -6.32 -5.21 -6.99
C ALA A 169 -5.86 -4.56 -5.68
N THR A 170 -4.74 -5.04 -5.17
CA THR A 170 -4.03 -4.50 -4.02
C THR A 170 -2.64 -4.06 -4.43
N VAL A 171 -2.26 -2.84 -4.05
CA VAL A 171 -0.88 -2.35 -4.13
C VAL A 171 -0.36 -2.19 -2.71
N LEU A 172 0.54 -3.10 -2.30
CA LEU A 172 1.17 -3.10 -0.99
C LEU A 172 2.54 -2.44 -1.08
N LEU A 173 2.69 -1.30 -0.44
CA LEU A 173 3.90 -0.49 -0.41
C LEU A 173 4.72 -0.85 0.83
N TYR A 174 6.01 -1.08 0.68
CA TYR A 174 6.89 -1.41 1.80
C TYR A 174 7.64 -0.17 2.26
N LEU A 175 7.44 0.21 3.52
CA LEU A 175 8.00 1.44 4.11
C LEU A 175 9.24 1.16 4.96
N SER A 176 9.55 -0.11 5.26
CA SER A 176 10.73 -0.55 6.02
C SER A 176 11.26 -1.90 5.54
N ASP A 177 12.47 -2.24 5.99
CA ASP A 177 13.17 -3.49 5.71
C ASP A 177 13.27 -4.33 7.02
N PRO A 178 12.33 -5.24 7.35
CA PRO A 178 12.54 -6.14 8.47
C PRO A 178 13.74 -7.06 8.19
N GLU A 179 14.58 -7.28 9.19
CA GLU A 179 15.78 -8.09 9.04
C GLU A 179 15.46 -9.55 8.72
N LEU A 180 14.43 -10.11 9.38
CA LEU A 180 14.03 -11.51 9.20
C LEU A 180 12.52 -11.66 9.38
N GLY A 181 11.89 -12.45 8.50
CA GLY A 181 10.45 -12.66 8.48
C GLY A 181 9.68 -11.50 7.85
N GLY A 182 8.38 -11.44 8.09
CA GLY A 182 7.50 -10.39 7.59
C GLY A 182 7.20 -10.46 6.09
N GLU A 183 7.50 -11.58 5.43
CA GLU A 183 7.20 -11.78 4.02
C GLU A 183 5.69 -11.66 3.77
N THR A 184 5.31 -11.27 2.55
CA THR A 184 3.96 -11.46 2.04
C THR A 184 3.98 -12.71 1.17
N ALA A 185 3.28 -13.77 1.59
CA ALA A 185 3.27 -15.08 0.93
C ALA A 185 1.91 -15.38 0.30
N PHE A 186 1.94 -16.11 -0.82
CA PHE A 186 0.77 -16.60 -1.53
C PHE A 186 0.72 -18.13 -1.44
N PRO A 187 0.08 -18.70 -0.40
CA PRO A 187 0.13 -20.13 -0.13
C PRO A 187 -0.52 -21.01 -1.19
N LEU A 188 -1.45 -20.46 -1.97
CA LEU A 188 -2.16 -21.14 -3.04
C LEU A 188 -1.58 -20.88 -4.44
N ALA A 189 -0.53 -20.05 -4.55
CA ALA A 189 0.11 -19.77 -5.83
C ALA A 189 0.67 -21.07 -6.43
N GLU A 190 0.40 -21.30 -7.72
CA GLU A 190 0.80 -22.53 -8.39
C GLU A 190 2.31 -22.62 -8.62
N ALA A 191 2.94 -21.51 -9.01
CA ALA A 191 4.36 -21.47 -9.27
C ALA A 191 4.93 -20.05 -9.29
N TRP A 192 6.24 -19.96 -9.12
CA TRP A 192 6.99 -18.77 -9.46
C TRP A 192 7.01 -18.56 -10.98
N ALA A 193 6.92 -17.31 -11.42
CA ALA A 193 7.00 -16.98 -12.86
C ALA A 193 8.34 -17.42 -13.49
N HIS A 194 9.39 -17.55 -12.68
CA HIS A 194 10.67 -18.09 -13.10
C HIS A 194 11.32 -18.92 -11.96
N PRO A 195 11.93 -20.09 -12.25
CA PRO A 195 12.45 -21.01 -11.24
C PRO A 195 13.61 -20.46 -10.40
N ASP A 196 14.30 -19.44 -10.88
CA ASP A 196 15.40 -18.83 -10.13
C ASP A 196 14.97 -17.70 -9.17
N MET A 197 13.70 -17.29 -9.20
CA MET A 197 13.19 -16.23 -8.35
C MET A 197 13.34 -16.49 -6.85
N PRO A 198 13.13 -17.69 -6.32
CA PRO A 198 13.38 -17.96 -4.92
C PRO A 198 14.80 -17.65 -4.46
N LYS A 199 15.79 -17.79 -5.34
CA LYS A 199 17.19 -17.47 -5.05
C LYS A 199 17.46 -15.95 -5.05
N VAL A 200 16.71 -15.21 -5.86
CA VAL A 200 16.85 -13.75 -6.02
C VAL A 200 16.13 -13.00 -4.90
N PHE A 201 14.93 -13.46 -4.54
CA PHE A 201 14.08 -12.79 -3.55
C PHE A 201 14.31 -13.31 -2.12
N GLY A 202 14.91 -14.50 -1.94
CA GLY A 202 15.25 -15.06 -0.62
C GLY A 202 16.51 -14.45 0.01
N PRO A 203 16.96 -14.98 1.15
CA PRO A 203 16.34 -16.10 1.84
C PRO A 203 15.03 -15.73 2.53
N PHE A 204 14.14 -16.71 2.63
CA PHE A 204 12.83 -16.58 3.26
C PHE A 204 12.80 -17.26 4.64
N SER A 205 11.82 -16.86 5.47
CA SER A 205 11.52 -17.54 6.73
C SER A 205 10.79 -18.88 6.49
N GLU A 206 10.72 -19.70 7.55
CA GLU A 206 10.00 -20.98 7.52
C GLU A 206 8.50 -20.83 7.18
N CYS A 207 7.90 -19.66 7.41
CA CYS A 207 6.51 -19.37 7.04
C CYS A 207 6.27 -19.52 5.56
N VAL A 208 7.19 -19.02 4.73
CA VAL A 208 7.07 -19.08 3.26
C VAL A 208 7.13 -20.51 2.75
N LYS A 209 7.97 -21.37 3.35
CA LYS A 209 8.25 -22.73 2.86
C LYS A 209 8.66 -22.70 1.38
N ASN A 210 7.84 -23.32 0.50
CA ASN A 210 8.08 -23.35 -0.95
C ASN A 210 7.11 -22.46 -1.73
N ASN A 211 6.35 -21.60 -1.03
CA ASN A 211 5.32 -20.76 -1.66
C ASN A 211 5.95 -19.57 -2.40
N VAL A 212 5.18 -18.97 -3.29
CA VAL A 212 5.52 -17.66 -3.87
C VAL A 212 5.40 -16.62 -2.78
N ALA A 213 6.44 -15.78 -2.62
CA ALA A 213 6.45 -14.76 -1.59
C ALA A 213 7.33 -13.57 -1.97
N PHE A 214 7.11 -12.46 -1.28
CA PHE A 214 7.97 -11.30 -1.38
C PHE A 214 8.47 -10.89 0.01
N LYS A 215 9.80 -10.80 0.17
CA LYS A 215 10.42 -10.26 1.36
C LYS A 215 10.37 -8.74 1.30
N PRO A 216 9.83 -8.04 2.32
CA PRO A 216 9.77 -6.60 2.35
C PRO A 216 11.13 -5.94 2.11
N ARG A 217 11.14 -4.94 1.23
CA ARG A 217 12.25 -4.04 1.00
C ARG A 217 11.70 -2.62 0.88
N LYS A 218 12.22 -1.71 1.68
CA LYS A 218 11.80 -0.31 1.70
C LYS A 218 11.84 0.30 0.29
N GLY A 219 10.78 0.97 -0.08
CA GLY A 219 10.63 1.59 -1.40
C GLY A 219 10.04 0.69 -2.48
N ASP A 220 9.98 -0.63 -2.27
CA ASP A 220 9.35 -1.54 -3.23
C ASP A 220 7.82 -1.59 -3.05
N ALA A 221 7.12 -2.04 -4.08
CA ALA A 221 5.70 -2.33 -4.03
C ALA A 221 5.40 -3.73 -4.54
N LEU A 222 4.35 -4.34 -4.01
CA LEU A 222 3.79 -5.61 -4.47
C LEU A 222 2.38 -5.33 -4.98
N LEU A 223 2.15 -5.53 -6.28
CA LEU A 223 0.82 -5.50 -6.90
C LEU A 223 0.33 -6.92 -7.10
N PHE A 224 -0.89 -7.21 -6.67
CA PHE A 224 -1.59 -8.44 -7.03
C PHE A 224 -3.06 -8.18 -7.31
N TRP A 225 -3.63 -8.99 -8.20
CA TRP A 225 -5.01 -8.87 -8.63
C TRP A 225 -5.89 -9.82 -7.84
N SER A 226 -6.92 -9.30 -7.19
CA SER A 226 -7.86 -10.08 -6.38
C SER A 226 -8.96 -10.74 -7.21
N VAL A 227 -9.12 -10.31 -8.46
CA VAL A 227 -10.11 -10.88 -9.40
C VAL A 227 -9.42 -11.40 -10.65
N LYS A 228 -10.04 -12.38 -11.30
CA LYS A 228 -9.56 -12.97 -12.57
C LYS A 228 -9.56 -11.94 -13.72
N PRO A 229 -8.96 -12.25 -14.87
CA PRO A 229 -8.92 -11.34 -16.04
C PRO A 229 -10.29 -10.90 -16.56
N ASP A 230 -11.37 -11.58 -16.20
CA ASP A 230 -12.75 -11.17 -16.52
C ASP A 230 -13.21 -9.90 -15.77
N GLY A 231 -12.43 -9.45 -14.77
CA GLY A 231 -12.72 -8.27 -13.95
C GLY A 231 -13.90 -8.42 -12.98
N LYS A 232 -14.35 -9.65 -12.73
CA LYS A 232 -15.55 -9.92 -11.92
C LYS A 232 -15.36 -11.10 -10.96
N THR A 233 -14.81 -12.21 -11.45
CA THR A 233 -14.66 -13.43 -10.66
C THR A 233 -13.49 -13.27 -9.70
N GLU A 234 -13.72 -13.50 -8.41
CA GLU A 234 -12.65 -13.56 -7.43
C GLU A 234 -11.60 -14.61 -7.84
N ASP A 235 -10.32 -14.27 -7.64
CA ASP A 235 -9.21 -15.19 -7.85
C ASP A 235 -8.80 -15.80 -6.50
N PRO A 236 -9.18 -17.05 -6.21
CA PRO A 236 -8.84 -17.67 -4.93
C PRO A 236 -7.33 -17.86 -4.75
N LEU A 237 -6.56 -17.87 -5.83
CA LEU A 237 -5.10 -17.96 -5.75
C LEU A 237 -4.47 -16.67 -5.21
N SER A 238 -5.23 -15.55 -5.18
CA SER A 238 -4.80 -14.30 -4.56
C SER A 238 -4.85 -14.33 -3.02
N GLU A 239 -5.32 -15.42 -2.40
CA GLU A 239 -5.20 -15.61 -0.95
C GLU A 239 -3.74 -15.45 -0.53
N HIS A 240 -3.52 -14.61 0.46
CA HIS A 240 -2.18 -14.26 0.93
C HIS A 240 -2.13 -14.11 2.45
N GLU A 241 -0.91 -14.14 2.98
CA GLU A 241 -0.63 -13.95 4.40
C GLU A 241 0.56 -13.02 4.62
N GLY A 242 0.54 -12.29 5.73
CA GLY A 242 1.71 -11.60 6.26
C GLY A 242 2.43 -12.50 7.25
N CYS A 243 3.53 -13.09 6.85
CA CYS A 243 4.35 -13.92 7.72
C CYS A 243 4.79 -13.19 8.99
N PRO A 244 5.00 -13.89 10.13
CA PRO A 244 5.48 -13.27 11.34
C PRO A 244 6.79 -12.52 11.13
N VAL A 245 6.89 -11.30 11.67
CA VAL A 245 8.16 -10.60 11.77
C VAL A 245 8.99 -11.30 12.85
N ILE A 246 10.14 -11.84 12.48
CA ILE A 246 11.02 -12.57 13.41
C ILE A 246 12.01 -11.59 14.05
N ARG A 247 12.53 -10.65 13.25
CA ARG A 247 13.45 -9.61 13.72
C ARG A 247 13.29 -8.33 12.94
N GLY A 248 13.24 -7.20 13.65
CA GLY A 248 13.00 -5.88 13.09
C GLY A 248 11.52 -5.50 13.13
N VAL A 249 11.15 -4.52 12.33
CA VAL A 249 9.78 -4.01 12.26
C VAL A 249 9.37 -3.86 10.79
N LYS A 250 8.19 -4.38 10.46
CA LYS A 250 7.60 -4.23 9.12
C LYS A 250 6.59 -3.10 9.13
N TRP A 251 6.84 -2.08 8.32
CA TRP A 251 5.88 -1.03 7.99
C TRP A 251 5.42 -1.18 6.55
N THR A 252 4.13 -1.11 6.32
CA THR A 252 3.53 -1.18 4.98
C THR A 252 2.42 -0.14 4.83
N ALA A 253 2.17 0.29 3.59
CA ALA A 253 0.97 1.02 3.24
C ALA A 253 0.23 0.27 2.14
N THR A 254 -1.06 0.05 2.31
CA THR A 254 -1.91 -0.70 1.38
C THR A 254 -2.84 0.27 0.67
N VAL A 255 -2.87 0.21 -0.66
CA VAL A 255 -3.85 0.91 -1.49
C VAL A 255 -4.70 -0.14 -2.19
N TRP A 256 -5.96 -0.22 -1.82
CA TRP A 256 -6.93 -1.06 -2.51
C TRP A 256 -7.58 -0.32 -3.65
N VAL A 257 -7.68 -0.98 -4.79
CA VAL A 257 -8.28 -0.45 -6.01
C VAL A 257 -9.57 -1.20 -6.30
N HIS A 258 -10.66 -0.48 -6.46
CA HIS A 258 -12.00 -1.03 -6.67
C HIS A 258 -12.36 -1.20 -8.15
N THR A 259 -13.42 -1.96 -8.41
CA THR A 259 -14.03 -2.08 -9.76
C THR A 259 -14.92 -0.89 -10.10
N LYS A 260 -15.32 -0.07 -9.13
CA LYS A 260 -16.12 1.15 -9.27
C LYS A 260 -15.50 2.29 -8.45
N PRO A 261 -15.86 3.55 -8.69
CA PRO A 261 -15.43 4.67 -7.85
C PRO A 261 -15.73 4.42 -6.37
N PHE A 262 -14.73 4.66 -5.52
CA PHE A 262 -14.84 4.50 -4.06
C PHE A 262 -15.20 5.83 -3.43
N ARG A 263 -16.35 5.91 -2.73
CA ARG A 263 -16.92 7.12 -2.13
C ARG A 263 -16.90 8.30 -3.10
N PRO A 264 -17.64 8.20 -4.23
CA PRO A 264 -17.59 9.21 -5.28
C PRO A 264 -18.04 10.60 -4.81
N GLU A 265 -18.84 10.68 -3.75
CA GLU A 265 -19.33 11.90 -3.12
C GLU A 265 -18.21 12.73 -2.45
N GLU A 266 -17.07 12.11 -2.16
CA GLU A 266 -15.91 12.79 -1.58
C GLU A 266 -15.01 13.48 -2.63
N TRP A 267 -15.34 13.34 -3.94
CA TRP A 267 -14.58 13.93 -5.03
C TRP A 267 -15.27 15.16 -5.60
N ASP A 268 -14.49 16.18 -5.94
CA ASP A 268 -14.98 17.32 -6.71
C ASP A 268 -15.28 16.88 -8.15
N ASP A 269 -16.54 16.91 -8.55
CA ASP A 269 -17.00 16.48 -9.87
C ASP A 269 -16.42 17.31 -11.00
N VAL A 270 -16.13 18.59 -10.77
CA VAL A 270 -15.63 19.53 -11.80
C VAL A 270 -14.11 19.41 -11.93
N ALA A 271 -13.39 19.52 -10.84
CA ALA A 271 -11.93 19.51 -10.83
C ALA A 271 -11.33 18.11 -10.80
N LYS A 272 -12.14 17.07 -10.55
CA LYS A 272 -11.66 15.70 -10.33
C LYS A 272 -10.63 15.61 -9.20
N THR A 273 -10.74 16.46 -8.22
CA THR A 273 -9.89 16.53 -7.04
C THR A 273 -10.63 16.02 -5.80
N PHE A 274 -9.86 15.48 -4.89
CA PHE A 274 -10.39 15.05 -3.59
C PHE A 274 -10.73 16.28 -2.75
N THR A 275 -11.93 16.33 -2.17
CA THR A 275 -12.42 17.47 -1.40
C THR A 275 -12.04 17.44 0.08
N ARG A 276 -11.52 16.31 0.55
CA ARG A 276 -11.14 16.08 1.94
C ARG A 276 -9.68 15.63 2.01
N ASN A 277 -8.78 16.60 2.07
CA ASN A 277 -7.33 16.37 2.15
C ASN A 277 -6.74 16.85 3.48
N ASP A 278 -7.51 16.76 4.54
CA ASP A 278 -7.08 17.16 5.87
C ASP A 278 -6.51 15.94 6.61
N LEU A 279 -5.42 16.16 7.32
CA LEU A 279 -4.94 15.21 8.32
C LEU A 279 -5.78 15.38 9.60
N GLU A 280 -6.10 14.26 10.26
CA GLU A 280 -6.72 14.30 11.57
C GLU A 280 -5.76 14.94 12.58
N GLU A 281 -6.33 15.63 13.61
CA GLU A 281 -5.56 16.19 14.70
C GLU A 281 -4.76 15.12 15.43
N ASP A 282 -3.53 15.47 15.86
CA ASP A 282 -2.68 14.57 16.63
C ASP A 282 -3.37 14.20 17.97
N PRO A 283 -3.66 12.93 18.23
CA PRO A 283 -4.26 12.51 19.49
C PRO A 283 -3.36 12.74 20.71
N GLY A 284 -2.08 13.10 20.51
CA GLY A 284 -1.18 13.54 21.57
C GLY A 284 -1.47 14.94 22.08
N GLU A 285 -2.14 15.78 21.31
CA GLU A 285 -2.59 17.09 21.76
C GLU A 285 -3.72 16.94 22.78
N CYS A 286 -3.55 17.56 23.95
CA CYS A 286 -4.55 17.57 25.01
C CYS A 286 -5.51 18.73 24.79
N THR A 287 -6.61 18.48 24.08
CA THR A 287 -7.59 19.49 23.71
C THR A 287 -9.02 19.12 24.07
N ASP A 288 -9.87 20.14 24.17
CA ASP A 288 -11.32 19.97 24.14
C ASP A 288 -11.82 20.35 22.74
N ARG A 289 -12.34 19.38 22.00
CA ARG A 289 -12.89 19.56 20.65
C ARG A 289 -14.24 20.30 20.65
N HIS A 290 -14.84 20.49 21.84
CA HIS A 290 -16.12 21.17 21.98
C HIS A 290 -16.11 22.18 23.14
N LYS A 291 -16.56 23.40 22.87
CA LYS A 291 -16.60 24.51 23.86
C LYS A 291 -17.44 24.22 25.11
N GLU A 292 -18.38 23.30 25.06
CA GLU A 292 -19.22 22.89 26.20
C GLU A 292 -18.57 21.84 27.11
N CYS A 293 -17.36 21.34 26.79
CA CYS A 293 -16.70 20.32 27.58
C CYS A 293 -16.57 20.62 29.06
N PRO A 294 -16.20 21.87 29.49
CA PRO A 294 -16.17 22.22 30.91
C PRO A 294 -17.53 22.11 31.62
N LYS A 295 -18.60 22.45 30.89
CA LYS A 295 -19.97 22.36 31.42
C LYS A 295 -20.42 20.91 31.53
N TRP A 296 -20.11 20.08 30.54
CA TRP A 296 -20.43 18.65 30.55
C TRP A 296 -19.67 17.92 31.65
N LYS A 297 -18.40 18.28 31.89
CA LYS A 297 -17.65 17.78 33.05
C LYS A 297 -18.36 18.11 34.36
N ALA A 298 -18.80 19.38 34.55
CA ALA A 298 -19.54 19.77 35.75
C ALA A 298 -20.85 19.00 35.96
N ALA A 299 -21.47 18.53 34.87
CA ALA A 299 -22.66 17.67 34.89
C ALA A 299 -22.35 16.19 35.11
N GLY A 300 -21.06 15.80 35.23
CA GLY A 300 -20.62 14.45 35.44
C GLY A 300 -20.60 13.59 34.15
N GLU A 301 -20.54 14.23 32.97
CA GLU A 301 -20.56 13.52 31.69
C GLU A 301 -19.26 12.78 31.40
N CYS A 302 -18.13 13.15 32.04
CA CYS A 302 -16.88 12.41 31.88
C CYS A 302 -17.06 10.92 32.24
N GLU A 303 -17.87 10.61 33.27
CA GLU A 303 -18.14 9.25 33.72
C GLU A 303 -19.34 8.61 32.99
N LYS A 304 -20.43 9.41 32.79
CA LYS A 304 -21.66 8.90 32.20
C LYS A 304 -21.54 8.61 30.71
N ASN A 305 -20.74 9.40 30.01
CA ASN A 305 -20.53 9.33 28.57
C ASN A 305 -19.05 9.19 28.24
N HIS A 306 -18.41 8.25 28.91
CA HIS A 306 -16.95 8.05 28.91
C HIS A 306 -16.36 8.02 27.50
N GLY A 307 -16.90 7.17 26.60
CA GLY A 307 -16.37 7.01 25.25
C GLY A 307 -16.33 8.29 24.45
N TYR A 308 -17.39 9.14 24.51
CA TYR A 308 -17.41 10.43 23.86
C TYR A 308 -16.52 11.47 24.54
N MET A 309 -16.55 11.52 25.88
CA MET A 309 -15.86 12.57 26.65
C MET A 309 -14.36 12.32 26.75
N GLN A 310 -13.96 11.11 27.13
CA GLN A 310 -12.58 10.74 27.44
C GLN A 310 -11.91 9.94 26.29
N GLY A 311 -12.71 9.22 25.51
CA GLY A 311 -12.25 8.30 24.48
C GLY A 311 -12.18 6.84 24.95
N ASP A 312 -12.04 5.95 23.99
CA ASP A 312 -11.89 4.49 24.18
C ASP A 312 -10.96 3.89 23.11
N ALA A 313 -10.93 2.57 23.00
CA ALA A 313 -10.09 1.88 22.02
C ALA A 313 -10.43 2.22 20.55
N ASN A 314 -11.63 2.77 20.28
CA ASN A 314 -12.13 3.02 18.93
C ASN A 314 -12.12 4.50 18.54
N GLN A 315 -12.15 5.41 19.51
CA GLN A 315 -12.27 6.84 19.26
C GLN A 315 -11.49 7.70 20.25
N VAL A 316 -11.00 8.85 19.79
CA VAL A 316 -10.40 9.89 20.64
C VAL A 316 -11.51 10.66 21.34
N GLY A 317 -11.37 10.86 22.67
CA GLY A 317 -12.35 11.63 23.43
C GLY A 317 -12.42 13.10 23.02
N SER A 318 -13.64 13.64 22.99
CA SER A 318 -13.89 15.03 22.59
C SER A 318 -13.62 16.06 23.69
N CYS A 319 -13.48 15.66 24.95
CA CYS A 319 -13.34 16.54 26.10
C CYS A 319 -12.18 16.13 27.04
N ARG A 320 -11.06 15.69 26.45
CA ARG A 320 -9.95 15.08 27.20
C ARG A 320 -9.29 16.03 28.20
N LEU A 321 -9.08 17.28 27.77
CA LEU A 321 -8.52 18.35 28.64
C LEU A 321 -9.43 18.60 29.84
N SER A 322 -10.71 18.88 29.58
CA SER A 322 -11.69 19.08 30.65
C SER A 322 -11.80 17.90 31.59
N CYS A 323 -11.84 16.66 31.08
CA CYS A 323 -11.92 15.46 31.90
C CYS A 323 -10.61 15.13 32.63
N GLY A 324 -9.48 15.74 32.27
CA GLY A 324 -8.18 15.55 32.93
C GLY A 324 -7.53 14.20 32.62
N VAL A 325 -7.81 13.64 31.44
CA VAL A 325 -7.26 12.32 31.01
C VAL A 325 -6.01 12.45 30.14
N CYS A 326 -5.58 13.65 29.84
CA CYS A 326 -4.35 13.94 29.13
C CYS A 326 -3.57 15.08 29.82
N GLU A 327 -2.29 15.19 29.50
CA GLU A 327 -1.40 16.26 29.97
C GLU A 327 -1.47 17.43 28.99
N ASP A 328 -1.58 18.67 29.51
CA ASP A 328 -1.43 19.87 28.71
C ASP A 328 0.05 20.05 28.38
N CYS A 329 0.42 19.84 27.14
CA CYS A 329 1.81 19.77 26.69
C CYS A 329 2.25 21.10 26.07
N GLU A 330 3.48 21.52 26.35
CA GLU A 330 4.09 22.63 25.62
C GLU A 330 4.24 22.29 24.12
N PRO A 331 4.07 23.28 23.23
CA PRO A 331 4.25 23.09 21.81
C PRO A 331 5.61 22.47 21.46
N GLY A 332 5.61 21.33 20.79
CA GLY A 332 6.83 20.60 20.40
C GLY A 332 7.36 19.60 21.44
N ASP A 333 6.75 19.45 22.62
CA ASP A 333 7.11 18.42 23.58
C ASP A 333 6.63 17.03 23.10
N ARG A 334 7.43 16.42 22.23
CA ARG A 334 7.18 15.08 21.66
C ARG A 334 7.00 13.99 22.72
N ALA A 335 7.72 14.10 23.84
CA ALA A 335 7.62 13.10 24.89
C ALA A 335 6.26 13.18 25.62
N CYS A 336 5.77 14.40 25.88
CA CYS A 336 4.45 14.63 26.42
C CYS A 336 3.36 14.13 25.47
N TYR A 337 3.43 14.48 24.18
CA TYR A 337 2.49 13.99 23.16
C TYR A 337 2.49 12.46 23.06
N SER A 338 3.66 11.82 23.12
CA SER A 338 3.77 10.35 23.17
C SER A 338 3.05 9.75 24.37
N ARG A 339 3.21 10.33 25.57
CA ARG A 339 2.50 9.84 26.77
C ARG A 339 0.98 9.98 26.65
N ASN A 340 0.51 11.06 26.05
CA ASN A 340 -0.92 11.26 25.79
C ASN A 340 -1.47 10.27 24.78
N ARG A 341 -0.72 9.94 23.72
CA ARG A 341 -1.11 8.91 22.74
C ARG A 341 -1.15 7.53 23.40
N ASP A 342 -0.14 7.18 24.19
CA ASP A 342 -0.07 5.88 24.91
C ASP A 342 -1.28 5.71 25.86
N LYS A 343 -1.65 6.73 26.63
CA LYS A 343 -2.85 6.72 27.48
C LYS A 343 -4.16 6.49 26.71
N GLN A 344 -4.20 6.81 25.43
CA GLN A 344 -5.35 6.59 24.54
C GLN A 344 -5.22 5.31 23.71
N GLY A 345 -4.23 4.44 24.01
CA GLY A 345 -4.00 3.18 23.30
C GLY A 345 -3.37 3.32 21.91
N TYR A 346 -2.76 4.46 21.62
CA TYR A 346 -1.97 4.63 20.39
C TYR A 346 -0.57 4.04 20.56
N LEU A 347 0.00 3.62 19.43
CA LEU A 347 1.37 3.10 19.41
C LEU A 347 2.37 4.21 19.76
N VAL A 348 3.33 3.89 20.63
CA VAL A 348 4.53 4.71 20.80
C VAL A 348 5.51 4.33 19.70
N TYR A 349 5.79 5.28 18.83
CA TYR A 349 6.65 5.11 17.67
C TYR A 349 8.10 5.45 18.00
N HIS A 350 9.01 4.65 17.48
CA HIS A 350 10.45 4.88 17.55
C HIS A 350 11.00 5.14 16.14
N PRO A 351 11.50 6.34 15.83
CA PRO A 351 11.99 6.69 14.48
C PRO A 351 13.01 5.71 13.91
N GLU A 352 13.81 5.07 14.78
CA GLU A 352 14.83 4.07 14.40
C GLU A 352 14.22 2.85 13.67
N GLU A 353 12.93 2.58 13.86
CA GLU A 353 12.25 1.46 13.18
C GLU A 353 12.24 1.59 11.65
N LEU A 354 12.37 2.80 11.13
CA LEU A 354 12.41 3.09 9.70
C LEU A 354 13.84 3.19 9.14
N PHE A 355 14.83 3.27 10.03
CA PHE A 355 16.23 3.37 9.67
C PHE A 355 16.93 2.03 9.88
N THR A 356 16.76 1.09 8.98
CA THR A 356 17.60 -0.09 8.95
C THR A 356 18.89 0.28 8.21
N PRO A 357 20.07 0.28 8.84
CA PRO A 357 21.32 0.53 8.12
C PRO A 357 21.46 -0.55 7.03
N ARG A 358 21.53 -0.15 5.77
CA ARG A 358 21.86 -1.09 4.69
C ARG A 358 23.23 -1.67 5.00
N SER A 359 23.37 -3.00 4.92
CA SER A 359 24.61 -3.71 5.16
C SER A 359 25.69 -3.20 4.17
N GLY A 360 26.55 -2.31 4.64
CA GLY A 360 27.59 -1.63 3.85
C GLY A 360 27.90 -0.22 4.31
N GLU A 361 26.99 0.47 4.99
CA GLU A 361 27.25 1.79 5.58
C GLU A 361 27.65 1.62 7.05
N SER A 362 28.95 1.55 7.31
CA SER A 362 29.50 1.58 8.66
C SER A 362 29.20 2.93 9.31
N GLY A 363 28.52 2.89 10.45
CA GLY A 363 28.07 3.97 11.30
C GLY A 363 28.90 5.26 11.28
N ALA A 364 28.48 6.21 10.47
CA ALA A 364 28.76 7.61 10.71
C ALA A 364 27.66 8.13 11.63
N SER A 365 28.02 8.75 12.72
CA SER A 365 27.22 9.15 13.87
C SER A 365 25.84 9.74 13.50
N LEU A 366 24.79 9.09 13.96
CA LEU A 366 23.39 9.53 13.88
C LEU A 366 23.08 10.83 14.68
N GLY A 367 24.11 11.54 15.15
CA GLY A 367 23.95 12.74 16.00
C GLY A 367 23.78 14.06 15.27
N GLU A 368 24.22 14.18 14.01
CA GLU A 368 24.27 15.49 13.35
C GLU A 368 23.32 15.63 12.13
N GLY A 369 22.65 14.56 11.71
CA GLY A 369 21.77 14.59 10.52
C GLY A 369 20.30 14.92 10.81
N LEU A 370 19.83 14.80 12.04
CA LEU A 370 18.43 14.99 12.38
C LEU A 370 18.03 16.47 12.55
N GLU A 371 18.98 17.34 12.93
CA GLU A 371 18.69 18.78 13.07
C GLU A 371 18.57 19.51 11.71
N SER A 372 19.20 19.04 10.66
CA SER A 372 19.14 19.68 9.34
C SER A 372 17.94 19.28 8.48
N ALA A 373 17.27 18.19 8.80
CA ALA A 373 16.07 17.74 8.09
C ALA A 373 14.79 18.45 8.57
N PHE A 374 14.85 19.13 9.71
CA PHE A 374 13.75 19.87 10.32
C PHE A 374 14.07 21.35 10.50
N GLY A 375 14.85 21.95 9.56
CA GLY A 375 15.15 23.38 9.54
C GLY A 375 13.88 24.22 9.51
N MET A 376 13.41 24.62 10.66
CA MET A 376 12.64 25.85 10.83
C MET A 376 13.67 27.00 10.85
N ASP A 377 13.91 27.59 9.70
CA ASP A 377 14.55 28.89 9.62
C ASP A 377 13.64 29.94 10.25
N GLY A 378 13.87 30.19 11.53
CA GLY A 378 13.39 31.36 12.20
C GLY A 378 14.24 32.54 11.78
N ASP A 379 13.83 33.30 10.77
CA ASP A 379 14.43 34.59 10.47
C ASP A 379 13.64 35.68 11.18
N GLY A 380 14.28 36.19 12.20
CA GLY A 380 13.90 37.41 12.93
C GLY A 380 14.47 38.62 12.23
N GLY A 381 13.62 39.49 11.87
CA GLY A 381 13.61 40.94 11.91
C GLY A 381 14.78 41.77 11.45
N ALA A 382 14.42 42.81 10.84
CA ALA A 382 14.78 44.21 10.94
C ALA A 382 15.31 44.89 9.66
N GLY A 383 14.53 45.79 9.17
CA GLY A 383 14.94 47.16 8.89
C GLY A 383 15.50 47.48 7.50
N TYR A 384 14.67 48.00 6.67
CA TYR A 384 14.64 49.37 6.09
C TYR A 384 13.58 49.41 4.99
#